data_eaf11b6d91585be9dfb8f773ed33e950
#
_entry.id   eaf11b6d91585be9dfb8f773ed33e950
#
_cell.length_a   1.000
_cell.length_b   1.000
_cell.length_c   1.000
_cell.angle_alpha   90.00
_cell.angle_beta   90.00
_cell.angle_gamma   90.00
#
_symmetry.space_group_name_H-M   'P 1'
#
loop_
_entity.id
_entity.type
_entity.pdbx_description
1 polymer ?
#
loop_
_entity_poly.entity_id
_entity_poly.type
_entity_poly.pdbx_seq_one_letter_code
_entity_poly.pdbx_strand_id
1 'polypeptide(L)'
;EKVDSEKVTALIEVKVTPQRGEGFDKVAERIYRYPQVKACYLMSGGFDLTVIVEGKTIKDVALFVAEKLAPLECVLSTSTHFVLKKYKDKDVIFDEEKKDDREAIIL
;
A
#
# COMPACT_ATOMS: atom_id res chain seq x y z
N GLU A 1 6.61 20.18 0.82
CA GLU A 1 6.86 19.13 1.75
C GLU A 1 5.71 18.84 2.67
N LYS A 2 5.02 19.87 3.06
CA LYS A 2 3.79 19.63 3.79
C LYS A 2 2.79 18.88 2.95
N VAL A 3 2.83 19.16 1.66
CA VAL A 3 1.97 18.47 0.74
C VAL A 3 2.24 16.98 0.81
N ASP A 4 3.51 16.62 0.85
CA ASP A 4 3.86 15.22 0.91
C ASP A 4 3.37 14.57 2.18
N SER A 5 3.45 15.29 3.28
CA SER A 5 3.06 14.69 4.55
C SER A 5 1.55 14.49 4.64
N GLU A 6 0.80 15.10 3.74
CA GLU A 6 -0.64 14.94 3.75
C GLU A 6 -1.14 13.81 2.89
N LYS A 7 -0.24 13.17 2.18
CA LYS A 7 -0.64 12.03 1.38
C LYS A 7 -0.97 10.84 2.25
N VAL A 8 -1.96 10.09 1.81
CA VAL A 8 -2.37 8.87 2.50
C VAL A 8 -1.75 7.69 1.79
N THR A 9 -1.07 6.85 2.55
CA THR A 9 -0.47 5.64 2.04
C THR A 9 -1.21 4.44 2.59
N ALA A 10 -1.49 3.49 1.73
CA ALA A 10 -2.18 2.28 2.14
C ALA A 10 -1.43 1.07 1.63
N LEU A 11 -1.47 0.02 2.42
CA LEU A 11 -0.98 -1.29 2.03
C LEU A 11 -2.19 -2.16 1.80
N ILE A 12 -2.34 -2.67 0.60
CA ILE A 12 -3.50 -3.46 0.24
C ILE A 12 -3.07 -4.87 -0.07
N GLU A 13 -3.61 -5.81 0.69
CA GLU A 13 -3.36 -7.22 0.45
C GLU A 13 -4.45 -7.73 -0.48
N VAL A 14 -4.03 -8.38 -1.56
CA VAL A 14 -4.95 -8.82 -2.59
C VAL A 14 -4.83 -10.32 -2.74
N LYS A 15 -5.95 -11.01 -2.64
CA LYS A 15 -6.01 -12.43 -2.88
C LYS A 15 -6.55 -12.65 -4.27
N VAL A 16 -5.81 -13.41 -5.07
CA VAL A 16 -6.16 -13.56 -6.47
C VAL A 16 -6.19 -15.01 -6.87
N THR A 17 -6.96 -15.27 -7.93
CA THR A 17 -6.93 -16.55 -8.61
C THR A 17 -6.42 -16.28 -10.02
N PRO A 18 -5.20 -16.67 -10.33
CA PRO A 18 -4.68 -16.38 -11.67
C PRO A 18 -5.46 -17.13 -12.73
N GLN A 19 -5.57 -16.48 -13.87
CA GLN A 19 -6.21 -17.12 -15.00
C GLN A 19 -5.36 -18.29 -15.48
N ARG A 20 -6.05 -19.29 -16.03
CA ARG A 20 -5.34 -20.43 -16.53
C ARG A 20 -4.30 -19.99 -17.55
N GLY A 21 -3.07 -20.43 -17.36
CA GLY A 21 -2.00 -20.16 -18.29
C GLY A 21 -1.37 -18.79 -18.17
N GLU A 22 -1.87 -17.95 -17.27
CA GLU A 22 -1.33 -16.60 -17.14
C GLU A 22 -0.53 -16.38 -15.86
N GLY A 23 -0.90 -17.07 -14.79
CA GLY A 23 -0.20 -16.90 -13.53
C GLY A 23 -0.44 -15.54 -12.92
N PHE A 24 0.39 -15.20 -11.94
CA PHE A 24 0.22 -13.97 -11.19
C PHE A 24 0.75 -12.75 -11.94
N ASP A 25 1.62 -12.96 -12.92
CA ASP A 25 2.25 -11.83 -13.62
C ASP A 25 1.23 -10.93 -14.30
N LYS A 26 0.25 -11.53 -14.93
CA LYS A 26 -0.75 -10.75 -15.64
C LYS A 26 -1.61 -9.93 -14.70
N VAL A 27 -1.97 -10.51 -13.57
CA VAL A 27 -2.76 -9.79 -12.57
C VAL A 27 -1.96 -8.62 -12.03
N ALA A 28 -0.70 -8.89 -11.68
CA ALA A 28 0.16 -7.84 -11.15
C ALA A 28 0.31 -6.71 -12.15
N GLU A 29 0.46 -7.05 -13.42
CA GLU A 29 0.63 -6.04 -14.46
C GLU A 29 -0.58 -5.13 -14.55
N ARG A 30 -1.75 -5.68 -14.46
CA ARG A 30 -2.96 -4.86 -14.48
C ARG A 30 -3.01 -3.90 -13.32
N ILE A 31 -2.51 -4.34 -12.17
CA ILE A 31 -2.57 -3.54 -10.97
C ILE A 31 -1.51 -2.46 -10.96
N TYR A 32 -0.26 -2.81 -11.27
CA TYR A 32 0.81 -1.82 -11.09
C TYR A 32 0.83 -0.75 -12.17
N ARG A 33 0.03 -0.89 -13.20
CA ARG A 33 -0.02 0.15 -14.22
C ARG A 33 -0.81 1.37 -13.78
N TYR A 34 -1.60 1.25 -12.73
CA TYR A 34 -2.31 2.43 -12.22
C TYR A 34 -1.33 3.38 -11.56
N PRO A 35 -1.44 4.68 -11.87
CA PRO A 35 -0.48 5.64 -11.28
C PRO A 35 -0.53 5.71 -9.77
N GLN A 36 -1.66 5.36 -9.15
CA GLN A 36 -1.77 5.38 -7.71
C GLN A 36 -0.93 4.29 -7.05
N VAL A 37 -0.56 3.26 -7.80
CA VAL A 37 0.20 2.14 -7.25
C VAL A 37 1.67 2.47 -7.28
N LYS A 38 2.27 2.49 -6.09
CA LYS A 38 3.67 2.83 -5.93
C LYS A 38 4.56 1.62 -5.82
N ALA A 39 3.98 0.48 -5.45
CA ALA A 39 4.74 -0.76 -5.36
C ALA A 39 3.76 -1.93 -5.44
N CYS A 40 4.24 -3.04 -5.93
CA CYS A 40 3.43 -4.23 -6.04
C CYS A 40 4.34 -5.44 -5.89
N TYR A 41 4.04 -6.29 -4.92
CA TYR A 41 4.87 -7.43 -4.59
C TYR A 41 4.08 -8.72 -4.62
N LEU A 42 4.73 -9.77 -5.08
CA LEU A 42 4.19 -11.12 -4.91
C LEU A 42 4.66 -11.64 -3.57
N MET A 43 3.73 -12.07 -2.75
CA MET A 43 4.02 -12.43 -1.38
C MET A 43 3.73 -13.89 -1.14
N SER A 44 4.45 -14.48 -0.21
CA SER A 44 4.07 -15.79 0.33
C SER A 44 3.10 -15.55 1.47
N GLY A 45 2.24 -16.54 1.72
CA GLY A 45 1.31 -16.44 2.84
C GLY A 45 -0.13 -16.43 2.38
N GLY A 46 -0.99 -15.86 3.20
CA GLY A 46 -2.42 -15.92 2.98
C GLY A 46 -2.93 -15.09 1.82
N PHE A 47 -2.27 -13.98 1.52
CA PHE A 47 -2.62 -13.15 0.38
C PHE A 47 -1.49 -13.22 -0.63
N ASP A 48 -1.85 -13.06 -1.89
CA ASP A 48 -0.90 -13.30 -2.96
C ASP A 48 -0.12 -12.07 -3.36
N LEU A 49 -0.75 -10.91 -3.33
CA LEU A 49 -0.10 -9.66 -3.73
C LEU A 49 -0.23 -8.62 -2.64
N THR A 50 0.80 -7.82 -2.49
CA THR A 50 0.78 -6.66 -1.62
C THR A 50 1.01 -5.43 -2.48
N VAL A 51 0.09 -4.48 -2.40
CA VAL A 51 0.10 -3.31 -3.24
C VAL A 51 0.19 -2.07 -2.36
N ILE A 52 1.13 -1.19 -2.67
CA ILE A 52 1.26 0.07 -1.95
C ILE A 52 0.64 1.16 -2.81
N VAL A 53 -0.32 1.87 -2.26
CA VAL A 53 -1.09 2.87 -2.97
C VAL A 53 -1.02 4.18 -2.22
N GLU A 54 -0.93 5.28 -2.95
CA GLU A 54 -0.97 6.61 -2.38
C GLU A 54 -2.13 7.40 -2.95
N GLY A 55 -2.76 8.18 -2.10
CA GLY A 55 -3.84 9.06 -2.50
C GLY A 55 -3.86 10.29 -1.63
N LYS A 56 -4.75 11.21 -1.95
CA LYS A 56 -4.84 12.44 -1.19
C LYS A 56 -5.61 12.26 0.10
N THR A 57 -6.60 11.40 0.08
CA THR A 57 -7.44 11.17 1.25
C THR A 57 -7.70 9.68 1.39
N ILE A 58 -8.17 9.30 2.57
CA ILE A 58 -8.56 7.92 2.80
C ILE A 58 -9.66 7.53 1.83
N LYS A 59 -10.57 8.45 1.55
CA LYS A 59 -11.66 8.19 0.63
C LYS A 59 -11.14 7.89 -0.78
N ASP A 60 -10.14 8.66 -1.22
CA ASP A 60 -9.56 8.42 -2.53
C ASP A 60 -8.99 7.02 -2.64
N VAL A 61 -8.28 6.58 -1.61
CA VAL A 61 -7.72 5.23 -1.61
C VAL A 61 -8.82 4.19 -1.59
N ALA A 62 -9.82 4.39 -0.75
CA ALA A 62 -10.93 3.44 -0.66
C ALA A 62 -11.66 3.32 -2.00
N LEU A 63 -11.88 4.43 -2.66
CA LEU A 63 -12.53 4.40 -3.97
C LEU A 63 -11.67 3.71 -5.00
N PHE A 64 -10.35 3.94 -4.95
CA PHE A 64 -9.47 3.26 -5.87
C PHE A 64 -9.58 1.74 -5.73
N VAL A 65 -9.57 1.26 -4.49
CA VAL A 65 -9.71 -0.18 -4.26
C VAL A 65 -11.04 -0.68 -4.77
N ALA A 66 -12.12 0.04 -4.43
CA ALA A 66 -13.45 -0.41 -4.79
C ALA A 66 -13.69 -0.40 -6.29
N GLU A 67 -13.13 0.58 -6.99
CA GLU A 67 -13.41 0.76 -8.40
C GLU A 67 -12.40 0.11 -9.33
N LYS A 68 -11.16 -0.03 -8.87
CA LYS A 68 -10.09 -0.51 -9.74
C LYS A 68 -9.57 -1.88 -9.38
N LEU A 69 -9.47 -2.19 -8.10
CA LEU A 69 -8.91 -3.47 -7.69
C LEU A 69 -9.96 -4.54 -7.47
N ALA A 70 -10.96 -4.23 -6.65
CA ALA A 70 -11.96 -5.21 -6.30
C ALA A 70 -12.73 -5.77 -7.50
N PRO A 71 -13.03 -4.97 -8.53
CA PRO A 71 -13.80 -5.52 -9.66
C PRO A 71 -13.02 -6.41 -10.61
N LEU A 72 -11.70 -6.48 -10.48
CA LEU A 72 -10.93 -7.34 -11.36
C LEU A 72 -11.39 -8.78 -11.20
N GLU A 73 -11.55 -9.44 -12.34
CA GLU A 73 -12.11 -10.79 -12.37
C GLU A 73 -11.37 -11.75 -11.47
N CYS A 74 -10.07 -11.63 -11.46
CA CYS A 74 -9.21 -12.57 -10.75
C CYS A 74 -9.03 -12.23 -9.29
N VAL A 75 -9.56 -11.09 -8.84
CA VAL A 75 -9.40 -10.68 -7.44
C VAL A 75 -10.52 -11.29 -6.61
N LEU A 76 -10.13 -12.10 -5.63
CA LEU A 76 -11.09 -12.74 -4.75
C LEU A 76 -11.44 -11.86 -3.57
N SER A 77 -10.46 -11.20 -2.98
CA SER A 77 -10.71 -10.34 -1.85
C SER A 77 -9.56 -9.37 -1.68
N THR A 78 -9.82 -8.29 -0.99
CA THR A 78 -8.81 -7.28 -0.68
C THR A 78 -8.92 -6.93 0.79
N SER A 79 -7.78 -6.54 1.35
CA SER A 79 -7.71 -6.08 2.73
C SER A 79 -6.86 -4.83 2.74
N THR A 80 -7.44 -3.71 3.13
CA THR A 80 -6.78 -2.42 3.06
C THR A 80 -6.32 -1.99 4.43
N HIS A 81 -5.04 -1.63 4.53
CA HIS A 81 -4.44 -1.16 5.77
C HIS A 81 -3.83 0.21 5.51
N PHE A 82 -4.26 1.20 6.27
CA PHE A 82 -3.73 2.54 6.11
C PHE A 82 -2.52 2.73 7.00
N VAL A 83 -1.50 3.39 6.44
CA VAL A 83 -0.32 3.74 7.22
C VAL A 83 -0.69 4.96 8.05
N LEU A 84 -0.71 4.79 9.36
CA LEU A 84 -1.09 5.88 10.25
C LEU A 84 0.08 6.78 10.58
N LYS A 85 1.28 6.21 10.64
CA LYS A 85 2.45 6.98 10.98
C LYS A 85 3.68 6.23 10.51
N LYS A 86 4.63 6.95 9.95
CA LYS A 86 5.90 6.37 9.55
C LYS A 86 6.96 6.78 10.56
N TYR A 87 7.62 5.79 11.11
CA TYR A 87 8.73 6.05 12.01
C TYR A 87 10.05 6.05 11.26
N LYS A 88 10.16 5.18 10.28
CA LYS A 88 11.35 5.09 9.47
C LYS A 88 10.96 4.51 8.12
N ASP A 89 11.52 5.05 7.06
CA ASP A 89 11.20 4.58 5.71
C ASP A 89 12.41 4.82 4.84
N LYS A 90 12.84 3.75 4.16
CA LYS A 90 13.98 3.84 3.25
C LYS A 90 15.19 4.47 3.93
N ASP A 91 15.42 4.02 5.15
CA ASP A 91 16.57 4.47 5.95
C ASP A 91 16.45 5.90 6.44
N VAL A 92 15.30 6.53 6.26
CA VAL A 92 15.05 7.87 6.76
C VAL A 92 14.18 7.79 8.00
N ILE A 93 14.61 8.45 9.06
CA ILE A 93 13.90 8.47 10.33
C ILE A 93 13.07 9.75 10.38
N PHE A 94 11.75 9.59 10.49
CA PHE A 94 10.84 10.72 10.38
C PHE A 94 10.57 11.45 11.68
N ASP A 95 10.84 10.81 12.80
CA ASP A 95 10.53 11.38 14.10
C ASP A 95 11.76 11.84 14.85
N GLU A 96 12.79 12.25 14.13
CA GLU A 96 14.04 12.59 14.77
C GLU A 96 13.93 13.74 15.74
N GLU A 97 13.19 14.75 15.36
CA GLU A 97 13.04 15.91 16.23
C GLU A 97 12.31 15.57 17.51
N LYS A 98 11.24 14.82 17.36
CA LYS A 98 10.49 14.37 18.53
C LYS A 98 11.33 13.43 19.37
N LYS A 99 12.12 12.63 18.69
CA LYS A 99 13.00 11.71 19.39
C LYS A 99 13.98 12.46 20.26
N ASP A 100 14.50 13.55 19.73
CA ASP A 100 15.43 14.35 20.50
C ASP A 100 14.77 14.89 21.76
N ASP A 101 13.56 15.38 21.63
CA ASP A 101 12.84 15.89 22.77
C ASP A 101 12.62 14.85 23.83
N ARG A 102 12.45 13.61 23.40
CA ARG A 102 12.14 12.55 24.34
C ARG A 102 13.36 11.78 24.81
N GLU A 103 14.51 12.13 24.33
CA GLU A 103 15.70 11.37 24.68
C GLU A 103 15.96 11.39 26.16
N ALA A 104 15.80 12.54 26.75
CA ALA A 104 16.03 12.65 28.18
C ALA A 104 15.11 11.72 28.96
N ILE A 105 13.93 11.53 28.44
CA ILE A 105 12.96 10.67 29.10
C ILE A 105 13.31 9.22 28.96
N ILE A 106 13.71 8.84 27.78
CA ILE A 106 13.99 7.46 27.48
C ILE A 106 15.23 6.98 28.22
N LEU A 107 16.19 7.82 28.30
CA LEU A 107 17.43 7.45 28.95
C LEU A 107 17.28 7.38 30.45
#